data_a706c4309a16cdbca1aa0500dfc84f5d
#
_entry.id   a706c4309a16cdbca1aa0500dfc84f5d
#
_cell.length_a   1.000
_cell.length_b   1.000
_cell.length_c   1.000
_cell.angle_alpha   90.00
_cell.angle_beta   90.00
_cell.angle_gamma   90.00
#
_symmetry.space_group_name_H-M   'P 1'
#
loop_
_entity.id
_entity.type
_entity.pdbx_description
1 polymer ?
#
loop_
_entity_poly.entity_id
_entity_poly.type
_entity_poly.pdbx_seq_one_letter_code
_entity_poly.pdbx_strand_id
1 'polypeptide(L)'
;QSVSASMSSKYDVGEINGKSISYTDFQADVDKFTTINEILTGSSVQNEQQQISIRNAAWQSLIDKYLFVKNAKAAGLAVGEEEMLDIISGEIASAVISQNPAFCDENGVFSKEALLQFISAIDSDQTGRYRLYWEYLQNAAQTQQYYAKYMSLFTQSNFANALQLADQVAENNNTFNVEFVMVPFGFAMDSTIVVSDSEIKKYYESHKKFYKQLASRDIEYVVFEVIPTA
;
A
#
# COMPACT_ATOMS: atom_id res chain seq x y z
N GLN A 1 10.27 30.73 20.11
CA GLN A 1 10.29 29.62 19.10
C GLN A 1 9.75 28.29 19.63
N SER A 2 9.63 28.09 20.95
CA SER A 2 9.17 26.80 21.52
C SER A 2 7.64 26.68 21.67
N VAL A 3 6.89 27.76 21.65
CA VAL A 3 5.43 27.73 21.86
C VAL A 3 4.66 27.34 20.60
N SER A 4 5.15 27.68 19.41
CA SER A 4 4.50 27.31 18.14
C SER A 4 4.65 25.81 17.81
N ALA A 5 5.79 25.20 18.14
CA ALA A 5 6.02 23.76 17.93
C ALA A 5 5.14 22.89 18.85
N SER A 6 4.89 23.34 20.09
CA SER A 6 4.03 22.63 21.04
C SER A 6 2.53 22.70 20.70
N MET A 7 2.09 23.77 20.02
CA MET A 7 0.69 23.90 19.57
C MET A 7 0.42 23.11 18.29
N SER A 8 1.42 22.90 17.43
CA SER A 8 1.25 22.13 16.18
C SER A 8 1.00 20.65 16.47
N SER A 9 1.73 20.05 17.42
CA SER A 9 1.58 18.62 17.72
C SER A 9 0.21 18.24 18.31
N LYS A 10 -0.54 19.19 18.87
CA LYS A 10 -1.89 18.94 19.43
C LYS A 10 -2.96 18.72 18.34
N TYR A 11 -2.67 19.12 17.10
CA TYR A 11 -3.60 19.02 15.97
C TYR A 11 -3.04 18.12 14.84
N ASP A 12 -2.02 17.33 15.13
CA ASP A 12 -1.47 16.41 14.16
C ASP A 12 -2.36 15.17 14.02
N VAL A 13 -2.61 14.77 12.78
CA VAL A 13 -3.41 13.59 12.45
C VAL A 13 -2.62 12.32 12.70
N GLY A 14 -1.28 12.39 12.57
CA GLY A 14 -0.38 11.28 12.78
C GLY A 14 1.05 11.61 12.38
N GLU A 15 1.89 10.59 12.38
CA GLU A 15 3.30 10.70 12.03
C GLU A 15 3.68 9.63 11.01
N ILE A 16 4.42 10.01 9.96
CA ILE A 16 4.90 9.10 8.92
C ILE A 16 6.42 9.26 8.82
N ASN A 17 7.17 8.22 9.16
CA ASN A 17 8.64 8.17 9.04
C ASN A 17 9.33 9.38 9.73
N GLY A 18 8.91 9.71 10.96
CA GLY A 18 9.43 10.82 11.74
C GLY A 18 8.93 12.21 11.32
N LYS A 19 8.00 12.27 10.34
CA LYS A 19 7.37 13.52 9.92
C LYS A 19 5.95 13.59 10.45
N SER A 20 5.68 14.59 11.28
CA SER A 20 4.34 14.92 11.74
C SER A 20 3.48 15.46 10.60
N ILE A 21 2.23 15.03 10.52
CA ILE A 21 1.24 15.44 9.52
C ILE A 21 0.18 16.26 10.21
N SER A 22 0.15 17.56 9.92
CA SER A 22 -0.84 18.44 10.49
C SER A 22 -2.25 18.16 9.96
N TYR A 23 -3.27 18.43 10.76
CA TYR A 23 -4.66 18.33 10.32
C TYR A 23 -4.94 19.17 9.07
N THR A 24 -4.38 20.38 9.01
CA THR A 24 -4.57 21.30 7.88
C THR A 24 -3.99 20.75 6.58
N ASP A 25 -2.78 20.19 6.63
CA ASP A 25 -2.14 19.58 5.46
C ASP A 25 -2.89 18.33 4.99
N PHE A 26 -3.29 17.50 5.95
CA PHE A 26 -4.09 16.30 5.65
C PHE A 26 -5.45 16.67 5.03
N GLN A 27 -6.14 17.67 5.58
CA GLN A 27 -7.43 18.11 5.03
C GLN A 27 -7.27 18.67 3.61
N ALA A 28 -6.20 19.42 3.34
CA ALA A 28 -5.90 19.90 1.99
C ALA A 28 -5.70 18.76 0.99
N ASP A 29 -5.05 17.67 1.41
CA ASP A 29 -4.93 16.48 0.57
C ASP A 29 -6.27 15.75 0.41
N VAL A 30 -7.08 15.65 1.45
CA VAL A 30 -8.46 15.10 1.36
C VAL A 30 -9.30 15.88 0.36
N ASP A 31 -9.22 17.23 0.37
CA ASP A 31 -9.96 18.08 -0.57
C ASP A 31 -9.50 17.88 -2.02
N LYS A 32 -8.18 17.68 -2.26
CA LYS A 32 -7.65 17.30 -3.57
C LYS A 32 -8.21 15.95 -4.03
N PHE A 33 -8.16 14.93 -3.18
CA PHE A 33 -8.68 13.61 -3.51
C PHE A 33 -10.22 13.59 -3.69
N THR A 34 -10.94 14.47 -3.00
CA THR A 34 -12.37 14.70 -3.23
C THR A 34 -12.61 15.21 -4.64
N THR A 35 -11.87 16.24 -5.05
CA THR A 35 -11.95 16.80 -6.42
C THR A 35 -11.58 15.76 -7.49
N ILE A 36 -10.53 14.97 -7.25
CA ILE A 36 -10.13 13.88 -8.15
C ILE A 36 -11.24 12.84 -8.27
N ASN A 37 -11.83 12.42 -7.15
CA ASN A 37 -12.95 11.48 -7.15
C ASN A 37 -14.15 12.02 -7.93
N GLU A 38 -14.49 13.31 -7.79
CA GLU A 38 -15.54 13.96 -8.56
C GLU A 38 -15.24 13.98 -10.07
N ILE A 39 -13.99 14.19 -10.47
CA ILE A 39 -13.58 14.13 -11.88
C ILE A 39 -13.75 12.71 -12.42
N LEU A 40 -13.33 11.70 -11.66
CA LEU A 40 -13.39 10.29 -12.07
C LEU A 40 -14.82 9.73 -12.13
N THR A 41 -15.67 10.12 -11.20
CA THR A 41 -17.03 9.58 -11.07
C THR A 41 -18.10 10.44 -11.74
N GLY A 42 -17.79 11.69 -12.07
CA GLY A 42 -18.73 12.68 -12.59
C GLY A 42 -19.78 13.13 -11.56
N SER A 43 -19.63 12.78 -10.29
CA SER A 43 -20.57 13.08 -9.22
C SER A 43 -19.88 13.49 -7.93
N SER A 44 -20.54 14.36 -7.15
CA SER A 44 -20.05 14.74 -5.83
C SER A 44 -20.18 13.58 -4.83
N VAL A 45 -19.35 13.62 -3.80
CA VAL A 45 -19.34 12.61 -2.72
C VAL A 45 -20.65 12.67 -1.93
N GLN A 46 -21.38 11.55 -1.90
CA GLN A 46 -22.75 11.54 -1.38
C GLN A 46 -22.93 10.76 -0.08
N ASN A 47 -21.96 9.92 0.31
CA ASN A 47 -22.09 9.07 1.49
C ASN A 47 -20.80 8.97 2.30
N GLU A 48 -20.95 8.52 3.55
CA GLU A 48 -19.86 8.41 4.52
C GLU A 48 -18.79 7.41 4.05
N GLN A 49 -19.19 6.31 3.40
CA GLN A 49 -18.26 5.30 2.91
C GLN A 49 -17.31 5.86 1.84
N GLN A 50 -17.82 6.71 0.96
CA GLN A 50 -17.00 7.42 -0.03
C GLN A 50 -16.04 8.40 0.65
N GLN A 51 -16.49 9.13 1.68
CA GLN A 51 -15.61 10.01 2.45
C GLN A 51 -14.49 9.25 3.15
N ILE A 52 -14.77 8.09 3.75
CA ILE A 52 -13.77 7.22 4.36
C ILE A 52 -12.77 6.75 3.30
N SER A 53 -13.24 6.32 2.13
CA SER A 53 -12.38 5.87 1.04
C SER A 53 -11.44 6.98 0.55
N ILE A 54 -11.93 8.20 0.41
CA ILE A 54 -11.13 9.37 0.01
C ILE A 54 -10.07 9.70 1.06
N ARG A 55 -10.44 9.71 2.35
CA ARG A 55 -9.48 9.94 3.44
C ARG A 55 -8.38 8.88 3.47
N ASN A 56 -8.76 7.62 3.26
CA ASN A 56 -7.80 6.52 3.17
C ASN A 56 -6.86 6.69 1.96
N ALA A 57 -7.37 7.10 0.80
CA ALA A 57 -6.57 7.35 -0.39
C ALA A 57 -5.59 8.52 -0.17
N ALA A 58 -6.04 9.62 0.45
CA ALA A 58 -5.19 10.74 0.81
C ALA A 58 -4.08 10.31 1.80
N TRP A 59 -4.43 9.53 2.83
CA TRP A 59 -3.47 9.01 3.78
C TRP A 59 -2.45 8.07 3.14
N GLN A 60 -2.90 7.17 2.25
CA GLN A 60 -2.00 6.28 1.51
C GLN A 60 -1.02 7.05 0.63
N SER A 61 -1.48 8.11 -0.04
CA SER A 61 -0.61 8.98 -0.84
C SER A 61 0.49 9.64 0.00
N LEU A 62 0.19 10.04 1.24
CA LEU A 62 1.19 10.56 2.17
C LEU A 62 2.19 9.49 2.62
N ILE A 63 1.72 8.26 2.86
CA ILE A 63 2.60 7.11 3.15
C ILE A 63 3.54 6.88 1.97
N ASP A 64 3.03 6.81 0.75
CA ASP A 64 3.83 6.61 -0.46
C ASP A 64 4.89 7.70 -0.59
N LYS A 65 4.52 8.95 -0.38
CA LYS A 65 5.42 10.10 -0.49
C LYS A 65 6.51 10.12 0.60
N TYR A 66 6.13 9.99 1.87
CA TYR A 66 7.04 10.23 2.99
C TYR A 66 7.73 8.98 3.52
N LEU A 67 7.21 7.81 3.24
CA LEU A 67 7.82 6.54 3.61
C LEU A 67 8.44 5.86 2.40
N PHE A 68 7.64 5.47 1.41
CA PHE A 68 8.10 4.64 0.30
C PHE A 68 9.03 5.37 -0.66
N VAL A 69 8.58 6.45 -1.30
CA VAL A 69 9.38 7.19 -2.31
C VAL A 69 10.64 7.79 -1.68
N LYS A 70 10.54 8.29 -0.45
CA LYS A 70 11.70 8.81 0.29
C LYS A 70 12.75 7.72 0.51
N ASN A 71 12.36 6.54 0.94
CA ASN A 71 13.26 5.42 1.18
C ASN A 71 13.80 4.84 -0.14
N ALA A 72 13.00 4.76 -1.18
CA ALA A 72 13.43 4.35 -2.51
C ALA A 72 14.53 5.29 -3.06
N LYS A 73 14.34 6.61 -2.92
CA LYS A 73 15.37 7.61 -3.28
C LYS A 73 16.64 7.46 -2.43
N ALA A 74 16.51 7.22 -1.14
CA ALA A 74 17.65 6.99 -0.25
C ALA A 74 18.43 5.71 -0.62
N ALA A 75 17.75 4.69 -1.17
CA ALA A 75 18.35 3.49 -1.72
C ALA A 75 19.00 3.69 -3.11
N GLY A 76 18.99 4.92 -3.64
CA GLY A 76 19.61 5.26 -4.93
C GLY A 76 18.70 5.08 -6.14
N LEU A 77 17.41 4.76 -5.93
CA LEU A 77 16.44 4.71 -7.04
C LEU A 77 16.06 6.12 -7.47
N ALA A 78 16.02 6.34 -8.77
CA ALA A 78 15.57 7.59 -9.39
C ALA A 78 14.63 7.30 -10.56
N VAL A 79 13.67 8.19 -10.77
CA VAL A 79 12.85 8.25 -11.98
C VAL A 79 13.17 9.60 -12.62
N GLY A 80 13.91 9.58 -13.73
CA GLY A 80 14.38 10.77 -14.45
C GLY A 80 13.29 11.37 -15.33
N GLU A 81 13.58 12.54 -15.90
CA GLU A 81 12.64 13.25 -16.78
C GLU A 81 12.34 12.47 -18.07
N GLU A 82 13.36 11.91 -18.72
CA GLU A 82 13.18 11.09 -19.92
C GLU A 82 12.32 9.86 -19.64
N GLU A 83 12.57 9.19 -18.53
CA GLU A 83 11.78 8.05 -18.09
C GLU A 83 10.33 8.46 -17.77
N MET A 84 10.12 9.62 -17.14
CA MET A 84 8.78 10.17 -16.91
C MET A 84 8.04 10.42 -18.21
N LEU A 85 8.71 10.97 -19.24
CA LEU A 85 8.12 11.15 -20.55
C LEU A 85 7.73 9.82 -21.20
N ASP A 86 8.56 8.79 -21.05
CA ASP A 86 8.29 7.46 -21.61
C ASP A 86 7.10 6.77 -20.93
N ILE A 87 7.02 6.79 -19.60
CA ILE A 87 5.90 6.18 -18.86
C ILE A 87 4.58 6.97 -18.97
N ILE A 88 4.62 8.21 -19.41
CA ILE A 88 3.42 9.02 -19.64
C ILE A 88 2.94 8.92 -21.09
N SER A 89 3.83 9.11 -22.05
CA SER A 89 3.48 9.26 -23.47
C SER A 89 4.28 8.39 -24.42
N GLY A 90 5.14 7.51 -23.91
CA GLY A 90 5.94 6.57 -24.67
C GLY A 90 5.14 5.41 -25.23
N GLU A 91 5.83 4.46 -25.86
CA GLU A 91 5.22 3.24 -26.43
C GLU A 91 4.67 2.32 -25.34
N ILE A 92 5.28 2.35 -24.14
CA ILE A 92 4.87 1.56 -22.97
C ILE A 92 4.43 2.53 -21.87
N ALA A 93 3.31 3.21 -22.11
CA ALA A 93 2.72 4.07 -21.09
C ALA A 93 2.31 3.27 -19.84
N SER A 94 2.52 3.86 -18.66
CA SER A 94 2.14 3.23 -17.38
C SER A 94 0.65 2.87 -17.35
N ALA A 95 0.28 1.84 -16.58
CA ALA A 95 -1.11 1.43 -16.42
C ALA A 95 -2.01 2.57 -15.90
N VAL A 96 -1.47 3.47 -15.08
CA VAL A 96 -2.16 4.67 -14.60
C VAL A 96 -2.63 5.57 -15.76
N ILE A 97 -1.86 5.64 -16.84
CA ILE A 97 -2.16 6.44 -18.02
C ILE A 97 -2.91 5.60 -19.06
N SER A 98 -2.37 4.43 -19.41
CA SER A 98 -2.89 3.62 -20.52
C SER A 98 -4.24 2.95 -20.24
N GLN A 99 -4.59 2.75 -18.97
CA GLN A 99 -5.89 2.20 -18.57
C GLN A 99 -6.87 3.29 -18.10
N ASN A 100 -6.49 4.56 -18.20
CA ASN A 100 -7.37 5.65 -17.83
C ASN A 100 -8.44 5.86 -18.91
N PRO A 101 -9.74 5.74 -18.60
CA PRO A 101 -10.81 5.88 -19.58
C PRO A 101 -10.80 7.22 -20.32
N ALA A 102 -10.28 8.30 -19.69
CA ALA A 102 -10.16 9.60 -20.32
C ALA A 102 -9.16 9.64 -21.49
N PHE A 103 -8.27 8.65 -21.58
CA PHE A 103 -7.21 8.55 -22.60
C PHE A 103 -7.36 7.29 -23.46
N CYS A 104 -8.50 6.63 -23.42
CA CYS A 104 -8.81 5.46 -24.23
C CYS A 104 -9.81 5.85 -25.34
N ASP A 105 -9.73 5.13 -26.45
CA ASP A 105 -10.73 5.21 -27.52
C ASP A 105 -12.02 4.44 -27.16
N GLU A 106 -12.98 4.41 -28.08
CA GLU A 106 -14.27 3.72 -27.92
C GLU A 106 -14.11 2.20 -27.69
N ASN A 107 -12.96 1.62 -28.03
CA ASN A 107 -12.65 0.21 -27.82
C ASN A 107 -11.86 -0.05 -26.53
N GLY A 108 -11.62 0.99 -25.74
CA GLY A 108 -10.83 0.91 -24.50
C GLY A 108 -9.31 0.81 -24.74
N VAL A 109 -8.84 1.14 -25.95
CA VAL A 109 -7.42 1.16 -26.29
C VAL A 109 -6.85 2.56 -26.06
N PHE A 110 -5.67 2.63 -25.44
CA PHE A 110 -4.98 3.89 -25.18
C PHE A 110 -4.76 4.71 -26.48
N SER A 111 -5.17 5.97 -26.44
CA SER A 111 -5.03 6.93 -27.52
C SER A 111 -4.10 8.07 -27.09
N LYS A 112 -2.97 8.17 -27.76
CA LYS A 112 -2.02 9.26 -27.56
C LYS A 112 -2.61 10.62 -27.93
N GLU A 113 -3.49 10.64 -28.93
CA GLU A 113 -4.21 11.83 -29.37
C GLU A 113 -5.14 12.35 -28.26
N ALA A 114 -5.88 11.46 -27.59
CA ALA A 114 -6.75 11.83 -26.47
C ALA A 114 -5.93 12.40 -25.30
N LEU A 115 -4.78 11.81 -24.99
CA LEU A 115 -3.86 12.33 -23.98
C LEU A 115 -3.36 13.74 -24.32
N LEU A 116 -2.92 13.96 -25.58
CA LEU A 116 -2.42 15.26 -26.02
C LEU A 116 -3.54 16.32 -26.03
N GLN A 117 -4.76 15.96 -26.40
CA GLN A 117 -5.93 16.85 -26.31
C GLN A 117 -6.21 17.24 -24.85
N PHE A 118 -6.16 16.28 -23.92
CA PHE A 118 -6.32 16.57 -22.51
C PHE A 118 -5.23 17.53 -21.99
N ILE A 119 -3.97 17.28 -22.31
CA ILE A 119 -2.85 18.14 -21.91
C ILE A 119 -3.04 19.56 -22.46
N SER A 120 -3.45 19.69 -23.71
CA SER A 120 -3.73 21.01 -24.32
C SER A 120 -4.90 21.74 -23.67
N ALA A 121 -5.88 21.01 -23.12
CA ALA A 121 -7.02 21.59 -22.42
C ALA A 121 -6.68 22.12 -21.01
N ILE A 122 -5.56 21.68 -20.41
CA ILE A 122 -5.14 22.13 -19.06
C ILE A 122 -4.95 23.64 -19.00
N ASP A 123 -4.33 24.22 -20.02
CA ASP A 123 -4.04 25.67 -20.04
C ASP A 123 -5.29 26.52 -20.25
N SER A 124 -6.35 25.96 -20.80
CA SER A 124 -7.65 26.61 -20.98
C SER A 124 -8.61 26.44 -19.80
N ASP A 125 -8.28 25.53 -18.86
CA ASP A 125 -9.12 25.26 -17.67
C ASP A 125 -8.90 26.33 -16.59
N GLN A 126 -9.83 27.27 -16.49
CA GLN A 126 -9.82 28.31 -15.45
C GLN A 126 -10.14 27.78 -14.05
N THR A 127 -10.67 26.57 -13.94
CA THR A 127 -11.02 25.94 -12.64
C THR A 127 -9.82 25.29 -11.97
N GLY A 128 -8.75 25.00 -12.72
CA GLY A 128 -7.57 24.29 -12.26
C GLY A 128 -7.78 22.80 -11.97
N ARG A 129 -8.98 22.25 -12.27
CA ARG A 129 -9.33 20.85 -12.00
C ARG A 129 -8.52 19.90 -12.89
N TYR A 130 -8.33 20.25 -14.18
CA TYR A 130 -7.54 19.41 -15.09
C TYR A 130 -6.07 19.40 -14.71
N ARG A 131 -5.53 20.53 -14.25
CA ARG A 131 -4.16 20.60 -13.72
C ARG A 131 -3.99 19.73 -12.48
N LEU A 132 -4.91 19.82 -11.52
CA LEU A 132 -4.90 19.01 -10.31
C LEU A 132 -4.95 17.51 -10.64
N TYR A 133 -5.82 17.11 -11.57
CA TYR A 133 -5.95 15.73 -12.01
C TYR A 133 -4.68 15.25 -12.73
N TRP A 134 -4.09 16.09 -13.56
CA TRP A 134 -2.85 15.79 -14.25
C TRP A 134 -1.68 15.58 -13.30
N GLU A 135 -1.51 16.47 -12.31
CA GLU A 135 -0.50 16.31 -11.26
C GLU A 135 -0.70 15.01 -10.46
N TYR A 136 -1.93 14.65 -10.19
CA TYR A 136 -2.25 13.38 -9.54
C TYR A 136 -1.80 12.18 -10.39
N LEU A 137 -2.12 12.17 -11.70
CA LEU A 137 -1.73 11.08 -12.60
C LEU A 137 -0.21 10.97 -12.74
N GLN A 138 0.50 12.10 -12.86
CA GLN A 138 1.96 12.12 -12.91
C GLN A 138 2.58 11.55 -11.62
N ASN A 139 2.09 11.97 -10.48
CA ASN A 139 2.56 11.45 -9.19
C ASN A 139 2.26 9.95 -9.02
N ALA A 140 1.09 9.51 -9.44
CA ALA A 140 0.71 8.09 -9.39
C ALA A 140 1.58 7.24 -10.31
N ALA A 141 1.81 7.69 -11.56
CA ALA A 141 2.70 7.01 -12.52
C ALA A 141 4.15 6.95 -11.99
N GLN A 142 4.66 8.05 -11.46
CA GLN A 142 6.00 8.09 -10.87
C GLN A 142 6.12 7.13 -9.68
N THR A 143 5.13 7.12 -8.79
CA THR A 143 5.11 6.22 -7.61
C THR A 143 5.05 4.76 -8.06
N GLN A 144 4.23 4.43 -9.04
CA GLN A 144 4.17 3.10 -9.64
C GLN A 144 5.54 2.67 -10.20
N GLN A 145 6.26 3.58 -10.86
CA GLN A 145 7.59 3.30 -11.39
C GLN A 145 8.62 3.07 -10.29
N TYR A 146 8.57 3.83 -9.20
CA TYR A 146 9.39 3.54 -8.02
C TYR A 146 9.09 2.15 -7.44
N TYR A 147 7.82 1.75 -7.36
CA TYR A 147 7.44 0.40 -6.92
C TYR A 147 8.00 -0.68 -7.86
N ALA A 148 7.89 -0.50 -9.17
CA ALA A 148 8.41 -1.43 -10.16
C ALA A 148 9.94 -1.59 -10.02
N LYS A 149 10.68 -0.48 -9.91
CA LYS A 149 12.12 -0.51 -9.70
C LYS A 149 12.51 -1.18 -8.39
N TYR A 150 11.81 -0.87 -7.31
CA TYR A 150 12.08 -1.45 -5.99
C TYR A 150 11.83 -2.97 -6.00
N MET A 151 10.71 -3.41 -6.56
CA MET A 151 10.43 -4.84 -6.72
C MET A 151 11.44 -5.55 -7.62
N SER A 152 11.91 -4.87 -8.68
CA SER A 152 12.94 -5.39 -9.57
C SER A 152 14.26 -5.69 -8.85
N LEU A 153 14.64 -4.88 -7.85
CA LEU A 153 15.83 -5.16 -7.02
C LEU A 153 15.73 -6.52 -6.32
N PHE A 154 14.55 -6.86 -5.79
CA PHE A 154 14.35 -8.15 -5.10
C PHE A 154 14.29 -9.31 -6.08
N THR A 155 13.55 -9.17 -7.17
CA THR A 155 13.40 -10.25 -8.16
C THR A 155 14.72 -10.56 -8.86
N GLN A 156 15.53 -9.54 -9.18
CA GLN A 156 16.82 -9.74 -9.83
C GLN A 156 17.93 -10.14 -8.85
N SER A 157 17.81 -9.84 -7.56
CA SER A 157 18.75 -10.31 -6.55
C SER A 157 18.55 -11.79 -6.20
N ASN A 158 17.36 -12.33 -6.46
CA ASN A 158 17.03 -13.73 -6.21
C ASN A 158 17.17 -14.55 -7.49
N PHE A 159 18.42 -14.85 -7.88
CA PHE A 159 18.71 -15.72 -9.01
C PHE A 159 19.17 -17.11 -8.54
N ALA A 160 18.67 -18.13 -9.18
CA ALA A 160 19.16 -19.49 -8.96
C ALA A 160 20.53 -19.65 -9.63
N ASN A 161 21.55 -20.01 -8.85
CA ASN A 161 22.85 -20.36 -9.42
C ASN A 161 22.81 -21.75 -10.09
N ALA A 162 23.82 -22.07 -10.90
CA ALA A 162 23.89 -23.32 -11.64
C ALA A 162 23.82 -24.57 -10.73
N LEU A 163 24.37 -24.49 -9.50
CA LEU A 163 24.33 -25.57 -8.53
C LEU A 163 22.91 -25.80 -8.01
N GLN A 164 22.21 -24.73 -7.60
CA GLN A 164 20.82 -24.81 -7.15
C GLN A 164 19.89 -25.35 -8.26
N LEU A 165 20.13 -24.92 -9.50
CA LEU A 165 19.34 -25.42 -10.63
C LEU A 165 19.61 -26.91 -10.88
N ALA A 166 20.86 -27.35 -10.78
CA ALA A 166 21.22 -28.78 -10.92
C ALA A 166 20.60 -29.62 -9.81
N ASP A 167 20.62 -29.15 -8.56
CA ASP A 167 19.98 -29.84 -7.44
C ASP A 167 18.46 -29.94 -7.63
N GLN A 168 17.81 -28.84 -8.06
CA GLN A 168 16.38 -28.81 -8.30
C GLN A 168 15.96 -29.74 -9.46
N VAL A 169 16.76 -29.81 -10.52
CA VAL A 169 16.55 -30.77 -11.63
C VAL A 169 16.74 -32.21 -11.13
N ALA A 170 17.75 -32.48 -10.32
CA ALA A 170 17.99 -33.78 -9.73
C ALA A 170 16.84 -34.21 -8.80
N GLU A 171 16.36 -33.32 -7.93
CA GLU A 171 15.22 -33.56 -7.05
C GLU A 171 13.94 -33.87 -7.83
N ASN A 172 13.63 -33.08 -8.88
CA ASN A 172 12.44 -33.27 -9.69
C ASN A 172 12.46 -34.58 -10.53
N ASN A 173 13.65 -35.06 -10.88
CA ASN A 173 13.82 -36.29 -11.65
C ASN A 173 13.96 -37.55 -10.79
N ASN A 174 14.17 -37.40 -9.50
CA ASN A 174 14.24 -38.52 -8.58
C ASN A 174 12.85 -38.95 -8.15
N THR A 175 12.52 -40.18 -8.44
CA THR A 175 11.30 -40.85 -7.96
C THR A 175 11.66 -41.90 -6.91
N PHE A 176 10.94 -41.86 -5.80
CA PHE A 176 11.12 -42.82 -4.71
C PHE A 176 9.85 -43.66 -4.55
N ASN A 177 10.02 -44.98 -4.43
CA ASN A 177 8.94 -45.81 -3.94
C ASN A 177 8.99 -45.81 -2.41
N VAL A 178 7.94 -45.32 -1.79
CA VAL A 178 7.88 -45.19 -0.34
C VAL A 178 6.72 -46.02 0.19
N GLU A 179 7.01 -46.88 1.15
CA GLU A 179 6.00 -47.53 1.97
C GLU A 179 5.98 -46.85 3.33
N PHE A 180 4.80 -46.48 3.82
CA PHE A 180 4.66 -45.89 5.14
C PHE A 180 3.51 -46.49 5.91
N VAL A 181 3.69 -46.59 7.23
CA VAL A 181 2.64 -46.94 8.16
C VAL A 181 2.23 -45.69 8.93
N MET A 182 0.96 -45.35 8.79
CA MET A 182 0.41 -44.20 9.54
C MET A 182 -0.16 -44.70 10.86
N VAL A 183 0.43 -44.28 11.95
CA VAL A 183 -0.12 -44.50 13.31
C VAL A 183 -0.72 -43.16 13.77
N PRO A 184 -2.04 -42.98 13.74
CA PRO A 184 -2.67 -41.77 14.22
C PRO A 184 -2.49 -41.62 15.73
N PHE A 185 -2.31 -40.39 16.20
CA PHE A 185 -2.12 -40.09 17.63
C PHE A 185 -3.24 -40.61 18.52
N GLY A 186 -4.46 -40.80 18.00
CA GLY A 186 -5.58 -41.41 18.72
C GLY A 186 -5.37 -42.92 19.11
N PHE A 187 -4.36 -43.60 18.55
CA PHE A 187 -3.95 -44.95 18.98
C PHE A 187 -3.09 -44.91 20.26
N ALA A 188 -2.43 -43.80 20.54
CA ALA A 188 -1.78 -43.61 21.84
C ALA A 188 -2.83 -43.10 22.83
N MET A 189 -3.47 -44.03 23.52
CA MET A 189 -4.35 -43.70 24.67
C MET A 189 -3.51 -43.08 25.77
N ASP A 190 -3.50 -41.78 25.82
CA ASP A 190 -2.59 -40.96 26.63
C ASP A 190 -3.13 -40.61 28.01
N SER A 191 -4.11 -41.40 28.51
CA SER A 191 -4.69 -41.22 29.83
C SER A 191 -3.70 -41.47 30.99
N THR A 192 -2.50 -41.97 30.69
CA THR A 192 -1.44 -42.26 31.65
C THR A 192 -0.33 -41.21 31.73
N ILE A 193 -0.28 -40.28 30.75
CA ILE A 193 0.74 -39.23 30.73
C ILE A 193 0.28 -38.06 31.59
N VAL A 194 0.94 -37.85 32.70
CA VAL A 194 0.76 -36.67 33.55
C VAL A 194 1.89 -35.71 33.30
N VAL A 195 1.57 -34.59 32.63
CA VAL A 195 2.54 -33.53 32.38
C VAL A 195 2.64 -32.68 33.66
N SER A 196 3.84 -32.54 34.20
CA SER A 196 4.08 -31.71 35.37
C SER A 196 4.20 -30.22 35.02
N ASP A 197 3.87 -29.33 35.94
CA ASP A 197 4.01 -27.90 35.77
C ASP A 197 5.45 -27.48 35.42
N SER A 198 6.44 -28.23 35.91
CA SER A 198 7.85 -28.02 35.60
C SER A 198 8.17 -28.29 34.14
N GLU A 199 7.57 -29.31 33.53
CA GLU A 199 7.73 -29.64 32.10
C GLU A 199 7.03 -28.59 31.22
N ILE A 200 5.84 -28.17 31.60
CA ILE A 200 5.11 -27.10 30.93
C ILE A 200 5.95 -25.83 30.97
N LYS A 201 6.51 -25.44 32.11
CA LYS A 201 7.35 -24.25 32.24
C LYS A 201 8.62 -24.36 31.40
N LYS A 202 9.29 -25.51 31.39
CA LYS A 202 10.48 -25.75 30.58
C LYS A 202 10.18 -25.65 29.09
N TYR A 203 9.06 -26.24 28.64
CA TYR A 203 8.61 -26.13 27.25
C TYR A 203 8.30 -24.68 26.88
N TYR A 204 7.54 -23.97 27.71
CA TYR A 204 7.23 -22.55 27.50
C TYR A 204 8.49 -21.69 27.37
N GLU A 205 9.44 -21.83 28.28
CA GLU A 205 10.69 -21.03 28.23
C GLU A 205 11.51 -21.30 26.98
N SER A 206 11.55 -22.56 26.51
CA SER A 206 12.24 -22.90 25.25
C SER A 206 11.52 -22.42 23.99
N HIS A 207 10.19 -22.22 24.05
CA HIS A 207 9.34 -21.81 22.94
C HIS A 207 8.74 -20.41 23.10
N LYS A 208 9.23 -19.61 24.03
CA LYS A 208 8.69 -18.31 24.42
C LYS A 208 8.45 -17.34 23.24
N LYS A 209 9.26 -17.46 22.19
CA LYS A 209 9.12 -16.64 20.97
C LYS A 209 7.79 -16.89 20.24
N PHE A 210 7.27 -18.11 20.28
CA PHE A 210 6.00 -18.47 19.61
C PHE A 210 4.76 -17.98 20.37
N TYR A 211 4.91 -17.72 21.68
CA TYR A 211 3.82 -17.25 22.55
C TYR A 211 3.81 -15.72 22.73
N LYS A 212 4.65 -15.01 21.97
CA LYS A 212 4.68 -13.55 22.05
C LYS A 212 3.41 -12.97 21.41
N GLN A 213 2.58 -12.35 22.21
CA GLN A 213 1.37 -11.67 21.77
C GLN A 213 1.65 -10.18 21.55
N LEU A 214 0.88 -9.58 20.64
CA LEU A 214 0.83 -8.14 20.49
C LEU A 214 0.19 -7.51 21.72
N ALA A 215 0.57 -6.27 22.01
CA ALA A 215 -0.05 -5.53 23.12
C ALA A 215 -1.55 -5.37 22.84
N SER A 216 -2.36 -5.86 23.78
CA SER A 216 -3.81 -5.75 23.75
C SER A 216 -4.33 -4.96 24.94
N ARG A 217 -5.55 -4.46 24.82
CA ARG A 217 -6.28 -3.79 25.88
C ARG A 217 -7.71 -4.33 25.88
N ASP A 218 -8.20 -4.68 27.05
CA ASP A 218 -9.62 -4.91 27.27
C ASP A 218 -10.26 -3.57 27.64
N ILE A 219 -11.35 -3.24 26.97
CA ILE A 219 -12.04 -1.96 27.13
C ILE A 219 -13.48 -2.24 27.54
N GLU A 220 -13.88 -1.71 28.67
CA GLU A 220 -15.29 -1.60 29.05
C GLU A 220 -15.76 -0.17 28.77
N TYR A 221 -16.90 -0.04 28.13
CA TYR A 221 -17.49 1.27 27.83
C TYR A 221 -19.00 1.27 28.00
N VAL A 222 -19.53 2.43 28.32
CA VAL A 222 -20.96 2.67 28.42
C VAL A 222 -21.37 3.66 27.33
N VAL A 223 -22.37 3.31 26.56
CA VAL A 223 -22.93 4.18 25.52
C VAL A 223 -24.13 4.93 26.10
N PHE A 224 -24.10 6.26 26.02
CA PHE A 224 -25.23 7.11 26.32
C PHE A 224 -25.83 7.62 25.02
N GLU A 225 -27.06 7.25 24.74
CA GLU A 225 -27.78 7.81 23.60
C GLU A 225 -28.26 9.23 23.95
N VAL A 226 -27.87 10.21 23.14
CA VAL A 226 -28.39 11.58 23.23
C VAL A 226 -29.60 11.68 22.34
N ILE A 227 -30.78 11.64 22.93
CA ILE A 227 -32.06 11.81 22.21
C ILE A 227 -32.37 13.31 22.21
N PRO A 228 -32.63 13.93 21.03
CA PRO A 228 -33.10 15.31 20.99
C PRO A 228 -34.38 15.46 21.76
N THR A 229 -34.44 16.35 22.71
CA THR A 229 -35.68 16.76 23.34
C THR A 229 -36.51 17.58 22.36
N ALA A 230 -37.81 17.22 22.26
CA ALA A 230 -38.78 17.94 21.43
C ALA A 230 -38.95 19.40 21.88
#